data_92d4e32d933ea6a6e486235fce655f17
#
_entry.id   92d4e32d933ea6a6e486235fce655f17
#
_cell.length_a   1.000
_cell.length_b   1.000
_cell.length_c   1.000
_cell.angle_alpha   90.00
_cell.angle_beta   90.00
_cell.angle_gamma   90.00
#
_symmetry.space_group_name_H-M   'P 1'
#
loop_
_entity.id
_entity.type
_entity.pdbx_description
1 polymer ?
#
loop_
_entity_poly.entity_id
_entity_poly.type
_entity_poly.pdbx_seq_one_letter_code
_entity_poly.pdbx_strand_id
1 'polypeptide(L)'
;ATSADSPLHSKVKEAVIARSEQDTIYSKNFDGIPARVMRTPRSIKATRRPMNFFVASWQATKAAKLVNQPVWKIMVGMLAMMDKVKLLAYFGASVPRLQAATIDGDLEKGVQFIGQTQGLIEDVVSVDELVQRIMTEAQALHTKQAAYWAN
;
A
#
# COMPACT_ATOMS: atom_id res chain seq x y z
N ALA A 1 -8.30 -2.87 3.89
CA ALA A 1 -7.58 -3.29 2.68
C ALA A 1 -7.53 -4.82 2.53
N THR A 2 -7.43 -5.56 3.62
CA THR A 2 -7.28 -7.03 3.62
C THR A 2 -8.63 -7.77 3.65
N SER A 3 -9.76 -7.06 3.67
CA SER A 3 -11.10 -7.68 3.62
C SER A 3 -11.30 -8.54 2.38
N ALA A 4 -12.14 -9.56 2.50
CA ALA A 4 -12.56 -10.41 1.38
C ALA A 4 -13.17 -9.59 0.22
N ASP A 5 -13.93 -8.53 0.55
CA ASP A 5 -14.61 -7.65 -0.41
C ASP A 5 -13.68 -6.66 -1.12
N SER A 6 -12.42 -6.55 -0.67
CA SER A 6 -11.44 -5.66 -1.27
C SER A 6 -10.95 -6.21 -2.62
N PRO A 7 -10.73 -5.36 -3.64
CA PRO A 7 -10.21 -5.79 -4.95
C PRO A 7 -8.73 -6.21 -4.92
N LEU A 8 -8.11 -6.22 -3.75
CA LEU A 8 -6.73 -6.66 -3.56
C LEU A 8 -6.59 -8.14 -3.91
N HIS A 9 -5.55 -8.50 -4.67
CA HIS A 9 -5.31 -9.88 -5.09
C HIS A 9 -5.15 -10.84 -3.88
N SER A 10 -5.70 -12.05 -3.97
CA SER A 10 -5.70 -13.05 -2.88
C SER A 10 -4.31 -13.33 -2.32
N LYS A 11 -3.31 -13.50 -3.19
CA LYS A 11 -1.90 -13.70 -2.79
C LYS A 11 -1.36 -12.58 -1.88
N VAL A 12 -1.82 -11.34 -2.06
CA VAL A 12 -1.41 -10.23 -1.19
C VAL A 12 -2.11 -10.34 0.16
N LYS A 13 -3.40 -10.69 0.18
CA LYS A 13 -4.15 -10.93 1.42
C LYS A 13 -3.51 -12.05 2.25
N GLU A 14 -3.21 -13.18 1.61
CA GLU A 14 -2.50 -14.31 2.23
C GLU A 14 -1.11 -13.91 2.74
N ALA A 15 -0.39 -13.11 1.94
CA ALA A 15 0.92 -12.61 2.33
C ALA A 15 0.89 -11.64 3.52
N VAL A 16 -0.21 -10.91 3.72
CA VAL A 16 -0.40 -10.06 4.91
C VAL A 16 -0.56 -10.91 6.15
N ILE A 17 -1.41 -11.94 6.12
CA ILE A 17 -1.64 -12.84 7.26
C ILE A 17 -0.37 -13.61 7.65
N ALA A 18 0.41 -14.01 6.65
CA ALA A 18 1.64 -14.79 6.87
C ALA A 18 2.82 -13.97 7.41
N ARG A 19 2.65 -12.66 7.66
CA ARG A 19 3.73 -11.74 8.05
C ARG A 19 3.43 -11.01 9.33
N SER A 20 4.51 -10.68 10.05
CA SER A 20 4.47 -9.89 11.29
C SER A 20 4.65 -8.38 11.01
N GLU A 21 4.56 -7.57 12.06
CA GLU A 21 4.86 -6.14 12.05
C GLU A 21 6.31 -5.83 11.66
N GLN A 22 7.23 -6.77 11.87
CA GLN A 22 8.65 -6.65 11.52
C GLN A 22 8.90 -6.86 10.02
N ASP A 23 7.96 -7.49 9.30
CA ASP A 23 8.04 -7.72 7.87
C ASP A 23 7.62 -6.51 7.04
N THR A 24 7.96 -5.33 7.54
CA THR A 24 7.76 -4.05 6.85
C THR A 24 9.08 -3.30 6.69
N ILE A 25 9.16 -2.46 5.67
CA ILE A 25 10.31 -1.59 5.39
C ILE A 25 9.82 -0.15 5.26
N TYR A 26 10.47 0.77 5.98
CA TYR A 26 10.21 2.20 5.86
C TYR A 26 11.29 2.87 5.01
N SER A 27 10.90 3.55 3.94
CA SER A 27 11.83 4.26 3.06
C SER A 27 11.11 5.29 2.19
N LYS A 28 11.84 6.30 1.72
CA LYS A 28 11.40 7.26 0.70
C LYS A 28 11.71 6.81 -0.74
N ASN A 29 12.33 5.65 -0.91
CA ASN A 29 12.84 5.22 -2.21
C ASN A 29 11.79 4.51 -3.08
N PHE A 30 10.54 4.40 -2.61
CA PHE A 30 9.47 3.72 -3.34
C PHE A 30 8.77 4.64 -4.34
N ASP A 31 8.33 5.80 -3.86
CA ASP A 31 7.55 6.80 -4.61
C ASP A 31 8.03 8.25 -4.38
N GLY A 32 9.12 8.42 -3.62
CA GLY A 32 9.67 9.72 -3.28
C GLY A 32 9.15 10.30 -1.96
N ILE A 33 8.13 9.68 -1.35
CA ILE A 33 7.56 10.05 -0.05
C ILE A 33 7.96 8.99 0.98
N PRO A 34 8.26 9.38 2.23
CA PRO A 34 8.48 8.42 3.30
C PRO A 34 7.26 7.53 3.50
N ALA A 35 7.37 6.27 3.16
CA ALA A 35 6.28 5.31 3.22
C ALA A 35 6.74 3.95 3.76
N ARG A 36 5.81 3.18 4.28
CA ARG A 36 6.04 1.82 4.74
C ARG A 36 5.42 0.83 3.76
N VAL A 37 6.18 -0.20 3.45
CA VAL A 37 5.78 -1.26 2.52
C VAL A 37 6.06 -2.63 3.11
N MET A 38 5.37 -3.64 2.59
CA MET A 38 5.63 -5.04 2.88
C MET A 38 7.06 -5.42 2.49
N ARG A 39 7.74 -6.20 3.31
CA ARG A 39 9.07 -6.71 3.04
C ARG A 39 8.99 -7.80 1.96
N THR A 40 9.41 -7.46 0.76
CA THR A 40 9.49 -8.34 -0.41
C THR A 40 10.86 -8.23 -1.05
N PRO A 41 11.29 -9.16 -1.90
CA PRO A 41 12.54 -9.03 -2.64
C PRO A 41 12.64 -7.70 -3.39
N ARG A 42 11.53 -7.25 -3.96
CA ARG A 42 11.46 -5.97 -4.67
C ARG A 42 11.63 -4.76 -3.75
N SER A 43 10.96 -4.74 -2.61
CA SER A 43 11.06 -3.63 -1.65
C SER A 43 12.47 -3.52 -1.05
N ILE A 44 13.10 -4.65 -0.72
CA ILE A 44 14.50 -4.69 -0.27
C ILE A 44 15.43 -4.11 -1.33
N LYS A 45 15.25 -4.50 -2.60
CA LYS A 45 16.07 -3.97 -3.70
C LYS A 45 15.87 -2.46 -3.89
N ALA A 46 14.65 -1.97 -3.77
CA ALA A 46 14.30 -0.56 -3.92
C ALA A 46 14.92 0.30 -2.80
N THR A 47 14.99 -0.19 -1.56
CA THR A 47 15.65 0.54 -0.46
C THR A 47 17.14 0.71 -0.67
N ARG A 48 17.80 -0.30 -1.23
CA ARG A 48 19.26 -0.28 -1.45
C ARG A 48 19.69 0.60 -2.62
N ARG A 49 18.82 0.76 -3.63
CA ARG A 49 19.13 1.52 -4.85
C ARG A 49 17.97 2.49 -5.14
N PRO A 50 18.10 3.77 -4.73
CA PRO A 50 17.11 4.77 -5.08
C PRO A 50 17.02 4.90 -6.60
N MET A 51 15.82 5.19 -7.08
CA MET A 51 15.57 5.33 -8.51
C MET A 51 16.25 6.59 -9.05
N ASN A 52 16.92 6.46 -10.18
CA ASN A 52 17.46 7.60 -10.89
C ASN A 52 16.30 8.43 -11.47
N PHE A 53 16.39 9.76 -11.38
CA PHE A 53 15.37 10.68 -11.87
C PHE A 53 15.01 10.46 -13.35
N PHE A 54 15.99 10.29 -14.23
CA PHE A 54 15.74 10.07 -15.66
C PHE A 54 15.00 8.76 -15.93
N VAL A 55 15.36 7.69 -15.20
CA VAL A 55 14.65 6.41 -15.27
C VAL A 55 13.23 6.54 -14.71
N ALA A 56 13.04 7.29 -13.62
CA ALA A 56 11.73 7.55 -13.04
C ALA A 56 10.83 8.32 -14.01
N SER A 57 11.34 9.36 -14.63
CA SER A 57 10.61 10.17 -15.62
C SER A 57 10.15 9.33 -16.81
N TRP A 58 11.05 8.49 -17.35
CA TRP A 58 10.69 7.58 -18.44
C TRP A 58 9.65 6.53 -18.02
N GLN A 59 9.75 5.98 -16.81
CA GLN A 59 8.74 5.04 -16.29
C GLN A 59 7.40 5.73 -16.02
N ALA A 60 7.40 6.98 -15.54
CA ALA A 60 6.19 7.76 -15.34
C ALA A 60 5.42 7.99 -16.64
N THR A 61 6.10 8.24 -17.77
CA THR A 61 5.43 8.36 -19.08
C THR A 61 4.79 7.05 -19.54
N LYS A 62 5.39 5.90 -19.21
CA LYS A 62 4.77 4.59 -19.46
C LYS A 62 3.55 4.36 -18.55
N ALA A 63 3.63 4.78 -17.29
CA ALA A 63 2.53 4.68 -16.34
C ALA A 63 1.32 5.51 -16.75
N ALA A 64 1.50 6.61 -17.49
CA ALA A 64 0.42 7.41 -18.06
C ALA A 64 -0.57 6.59 -18.89
N LYS A 65 -0.07 5.62 -19.65
CA LYS A 65 -0.89 4.70 -20.44
C LYS A 65 -1.74 3.78 -19.57
N LEU A 66 -1.22 3.36 -18.41
CA LEU A 66 -1.93 2.47 -17.48
C LEU A 66 -3.08 3.18 -16.76
N VAL A 67 -2.96 4.49 -16.51
CA VAL A 67 -4.02 5.30 -15.88
C VAL A 67 -4.90 6.01 -16.91
N ASN A 68 -4.78 5.63 -18.19
CA ASN A 68 -5.57 6.16 -19.32
C ASN A 68 -5.55 7.70 -19.42
N GLN A 69 -4.41 8.30 -19.07
CA GLN A 69 -4.21 9.75 -19.16
C GLN A 69 -3.30 10.10 -20.34
N PRO A 70 -3.62 11.13 -21.12
CA PRO A 70 -2.77 11.57 -22.23
C PRO A 70 -1.46 12.16 -21.67
N VAL A 71 -0.34 11.73 -22.24
CA VAL A 71 1.02 12.10 -21.80
C VAL A 71 1.21 13.63 -21.76
N TRP A 72 0.61 14.37 -22.69
CA TRP A 72 0.72 15.83 -22.73
C TRP A 72 0.13 16.51 -21.50
N LYS A 73 -1.00 16.00 -20.93
CA LYS A 73 -1.57 16.53 -19.68
C LYS A 73 -0.63 16.35 -18.50
N ILE A 74 0.05 15.19 -18.47
CA ILE A 74 1.06 14.94 -17.44
C ILE A 74 2.24 15.89 -17.60
N MET A 75 2.71 16.13 -18.84
CA MET A 75 3.80 17.07 -19.10
C MET A 75 3.43 18.51 -18.70
N VAL A 76 2.23 18.97 -19.03
CA VAL A 76 1.73 20.29 -18.62
C VAL A 76 1.62 20.38 -17.09
N GLY A 77 1.09 19.34 -16.44
CA GLY A 77 1.04 19.27 -14.98
C GLY A 77 2.42 19.30 -14.33
N MET A 78 3.39 18.60 -14.90
CA MET A 78 4.79 18.64 -14.46
C MET A 78 5.41 20.04 -14.64
N LEU A 79 5.11 20.72 -15.73
CA LEU A 79 5.60 22.06 -15.99
C LEU A 79 4.99 23.10 -15.01
N ALA A 80 3.70 22.95 -14.70
CA ALA A 80 2.99 23.79 -13.73
C ALA A 80 3.47 23.59 -12.28
N MET A 81 4.08 22.45 -11.99
CA MET A 81 4.55 22.06 -10.65
C MET A 81 6.07 21.79 -10.65
N MET A 82 6.85 22.69 -11.23
CA MET A 82 8.30 22.52 -11.44
C MET A 82 9.09 22.18 -10.16
N ASP A 83 8.68 22.73 -9.03
CA ASP A 83 9.23 22.43 -7.69
C ASP A 83 9.01 20.98 -7.25
N LYS A 84 7.98 20.31 -7.80
CA LYS A 84 7.58 18.94 -7.44
C LYS A 84 7.81 17.91 -8.57
N VAL A 85 8.40 18.31 -9.67
CA VAL A 85 8.62 17.43 -10.85
C VAL A 85 9.31 16.12 -10.46
N LYS A 86 10.32 16.19 -9.60
CA LYS A 86 11.04 15.00 -9.12
C LYS A 86 10.12 14.04 -8.34
N LEU A 87 9.28 14.58 -7.47
CA LEU A 87 8.32 13.81 -6.69
C LEU A 87 7.27 13.15 -7.60
N LEU A 88 6.72 13.92 -8.54
CA LEU A 88 5.73 13.43 -9.51
C LEU A 88 6.30 12.33 -10.40
N ALA A 89 7.57 12.44 -10.83
CA ALA A 89 8.25 11.42 -11.60
C ALA A 89 8.40 10.11 -10.79
N TYR A 90 8.81 10.19 -9.55
CA TYR A 90 8.94 9.01 -8.68
C TYR A 90 7.60 8.38 -8.36
N PHE A 91 6.59 9.19 -8.06
CA PHE A 91 5.23 8.71 -7.83
C PHE A 91 4.68 7.99 -9.07
N GLY A 92 4.74 8.62 -10.25
CA GLY A 92 4.31 7.99 -11.50
C GLY A 92 5.04 6.68 -11.81
N ALA A 93 6.35 6.61 -11.53
CA ALA A 93 7.13 5.40 -11.72
C ALA A 93 6.81 4.28 -10.69
N SER A 94 6.14 4.59 -9.58
CA SER A 94 5.70 3.60 -8.58
C SER A 94 4.42 2.87 -9.00
N VAL A 95 3.56 3.49 -9.84
CA VAL A 95 2.25 2.94 -10.24
C VAL A 95 2.33 1.53 -10.81
N PRO A 96 3.21 1.20 -11.77
CA PRO A 96 3.30 -0.17 -12.30
C PRO A 96 3.71 -1.20 -11.25
N ARG A 97 4.50 -0.79 -10.26
CA ARG A 97 4.93 -1.67 -9.16
C ARG A 97 3.81 -1.92 -8.16
N LEU A 98 3.00 -0.89 -7.91
CA LEU A 98 1.82 -1.01 -7.09
C LEU A 98 0.79 -1.94 -7.77
N GLN A 99 0.53 -1.76 -9.06
CA GLN A 99 -0.37 -2.62 -9.83
C GLN A 99 0.10 -4.07 -9.84
N ALA A 100 1.39 -4.32 -10.09
CA ALA A 100 1.96 -5.67 -10.07
C ALA A 100 1.70 -6.39 -8.74
N ALA A 101 1.77 -5.70 -7.60
CA ALA A 101 1.42 -6.30 -6.32
C ALA A 101 -0.11 -6.39 -6.12
N THR A 102 -0.82 -5.28 -6.24
CA THR A 102 -2.24 -5.18 -5.83
C THR A 102 -3.19 -5.93 -6.75
N ILE A 103 -2.95 -5.88 -8.07
CA ILE A 103 -3.84 -6.44 -9.09
C ILE A 103 -3.34 -7.80 -9.57
N ASP A 104 -2.04 -7.89 -9.91
CA ASP A 104 -1.48 -9.12 -10.50
C ASP A 104 -1.02 -10.13 -9.43
N GLY A 105 -0.92 -9.70 -8.15
CA GLY A 105 -0.44 -10.54 -7.05
C GLY A 105 1.05 -10.91 -7.16
N ASP A 106 1.83 -10.20 -7.98
CA ASP A 106 3.26 -10.43 -8.18
C ASP A 106 4.07 -9.65 -7.14
N LEU A 107 4.30 -10.27 -5.98
CA LEU A 107 5.10 -9.69 -4.89
C LEU A 107 6.61 -9.65 -5.18
N GLU A 108 7.09 -10.38 -6.19
CA GLU A 108 8.49 -10.36 -6.61
C GLU A 108 8.83 -9.08 -7.39
N LYS A 109 7.91 -8.59 -8.20
CA LYS A 109 8.07 -7.37 -9.01
C LYS A 109 7.36 -6.17 -8.41
N GLY A 110 6.31 -6.41 -7.64
CA GLY A 110 5.46 -5.40 -7.05
C GLY A 110 5.95 -4.87 -5.70
N VAL A 111 5.36 -3.75 -5.29
CA VAL A 111 5.54 -3.13 -3.98
C VAL A 111 4.15 -2.90 -3.39
N GLN A 112 3.89 -3.47 -2.22
CA GLN A 112 2.63 -3.30 -1.49
C GLN A 112 2.83 -2.34 -0.32
N PHE A 113 2.10 -1.23 -0.33
CA PHE A 113 2.05 -0.31 0.80
C PHE A 113 1.22 -0.93 1.93
N ILE A 114 1.79 -0.96 3.13
CA ILE A 114 1.13 -1.52 4.32
C ILE A 114 1.75 -0.92 5.59
N GLY A 115 0.94 -0.79 6.64
CA GLY A 115 1.39 -0.37 7.96
C GLY A 115 1.91 -1.53 8.82
N GLN A 116 2.47 -1.21 9.99
CA GLN A 116 2.89 -2.22 10.97
C GLN A 116 1.71 -3.02 11.54
N THR A 117 0.50 -2.48 11.48
CA THR A 117 -0.74 -3.18 11.83
C THR A 117 -0.97 -4.46 11.02
N GLN A 118 -0.17 -4.71 9.98
CA GLN A 118 -0.19 -5.99 9.27
C GLN A 118 -0.02 -7.18 10.22
N GLY A 119 0.84 -7.08 11.23
CA GLY A 119 1.06 -8.14 12.21
C GLY A 119 -0.13 -8.42 13.15
N LEU A 120 -1.18 -7.59 13.10
CA LEU A 120 -2.42 -7.77 13.85
C LEU A 120 -3.55 -8.37 13.00
N ILE A 121 -3.28 -8.66 11.72
CA ILE A 121 -4.27 -9.20 10.79
C ILE A 121 -4.09 -10.71 10.73
N GLU A 122 -5.03 -11.43 11.31
CA GLU A 122 -4.97 -12.89 11.45
C GLU A 122 -5.80 -13.63 10.40
N ASP A 123 -6.81 -12.94 9.81
CA ASP A 123 -7.72 -13.55 8.84
C ASP A 123 -8.18 -12.58 7.74
N VAL A 124 -8.87 -13.12 6.74
CA VAL A 124 -9.52 -12.36 5.66
C VAL A 124 -11.03 -12.57 5.76
N VAL A 125 -11.71 -11.61 6.33
CA VAL A 125 -13.16 -11.64 6.51
C VAL A 125 -13.85 -10.60 5.62
N SER A 126 -15.17 -10.71 5.47
CA SER A 126 -15.97 -9.67 4.84
C SER A 126 -16.03 -8.41 5.70
N VAL A 127 -16.40 -7.28 5.09
CA VAL A 127 -16.61 -6.03 5.84
C VAL A 127 -17.76 -6.18 6.83
N ASP A 128 -18.82 -6.89 6.44
CA ASP A 128 -19.98 -7.15 7.31
C ASP A 128 -19.55 -7.93 8.55
N GLU A 129 -18.85 -9.03 8.38
CA GLU A 129 -18.35 -9.84 9.50
C GLU A 129 -17.41 -9.02 10.41
N LEU A 130 -16.52 -8.20 9.84
CA LEU A 130 -15.64 -7.34 10.62
C LEU A 130 -16.42 -6.34 11.48
N VAL A 131 -17.45 -5.71 10.91
CA VAL A 131 -18.32 -4.78 11.64
C VAL A 131 -19.06 -5.49 12.76
N GLN A 132 -19.60 -6.68 12.50
CA GLN A 132 -20.31 -7.48 13.52
C GLN A 132 -19.37 -7.88 14.67
N ARG A 133 -18.13 -8.29 14.38
CA ARG A 133 -17.12 -8.59 15.42
C ARG A 133 -16.84 -7.35 16.27
N ILE A 134 -16.59 -6.20 15.65
CA ILE A 134 -16.32 -4.94 16.38
C ILE A 134 -17.50 -4.57 17.28
N MET A 135 -18.74 -4.66 16.79
CA MET A 135 -19.94 -4.32 17.56
C MET A 135 -20.15 -5.29 18.73
N THR A 136 -19.92 -6.58 18.51
CA THR A 136 -20.03 -7.60 19.56
C THR A 136 -19.02 -7.38 20.66
N GLU A 137 -17.76 -7.14 20.29
CA GLU A 137 -16.69 -6.85 21.25
C GLU A 137 -16.95 -5.55 22.04
N ALA A 138 -17.41 -4.49 21.35
CA ALA A 138 -17.76 -3.23 21.98
C ALA A 138 -18.89 -3.39 23.00
N GLN A 139 -19.93 -4.17 22.69
CA GLN A 139 -21.03 -4.47 23.61
C GLN A 139 -20.54 -5.27 24.83
N ALA A 140 -19.72 -6.28 24.61
CA ALA A 140 -19.14 -7.08 25.69
C ALA A 140 -18.29 -6.23 26.64
N LEU A 141 -17.44 -5.36 26.08
CA LEU A 141 -16.62 -4.43 26.86
C LEU A 141 -17.48 -3.43 27.65
N HIS A 142 -18.52 -2.87 27.00
CA HIS A 142 -19.45 -1.96 27.69
C HIS A 142 -20.15 -2.62 28.87
N THR A 143 -20.65 -3.84 28.71
CA THR A 143 -21.29 -4.60 29.78
C THR A 143 -20.31 -4.89 30.94
N LYS A 144 -19.09 -5.30 30.61
CA LYS A 144 -18.03 -5.55 31.59
C LYS A 144 -17.67 -4.29 32.37
N GLN A 145 -17.57 -3.16 31.71
CA GLN A 145 -17.23 -1.87 32.31
C GLN A 145 -18.38 -1.37 33.22
N ALA A 146 -19.64 -1.48 32.78
CA ALA A 146 -20.80 -1.14 33.57
C ALA A 146 -20.86 -1.96 34.89
N ALA A 147 -20.59 -3.26 34.84
CA ALA A 147 -20.52 -4.12 35.98
C ALA A 147 -19.38 -3.73 36.98
N TYR A 148 -18.24 -3.27 36.44
CA TYR A 148 -17.12 -2.80 37.26
C TYR A 148 -17.47 -1.55 38.10
N TRP A 149 -18.24 -0.61 37.55
CA TRP A 149 -18.64 0.63 38.23
C TRP A 149 -19.88 0.48 39.08
N ALA A 150 -20.60 -0.65 39.00
CA ALA A 150 -21.78 -0.95 39.82
C ALA A 150 -21.45 -1.59 41.19
N ASN A 151 -20.19 -1.98 41.39
CA ASN A 151 -19.64 -2.51 42.67
C ASN A 151 -18.77 -1.44 43.34
#